data_f350c05832781f391e303e5e1ec6ca94
#
_entry.id   f350c05832781f391e303e5e1ec6ca94
#
_cell.length_a   1.000
_cell.length_b   1.000
_cell.length_c   1.000
_cell.angle_alpha   90.00
_cell.angle_beta   90.00
_cell.angle_gamma   90.00
#
_symmetry.space_group_name_H-M   'P 1'
#
loop_
_entity.id
_entity.type
_entity.pdbx_description
1 polymer ?
#
loop_
_entity_poly.entity_id
_entity_poly.type
_entity_poly.pdbx_seq_one_letter_code
_entity_poly.pdbx_strand_id
1 'polypeptide(L)'
;MKKSVLSSVILLVFLFGSFIPSNNKNDVKNSSTIEFTEFTLKNGLHVILHEDHSVPLVAVSVLYHVGSKNEEPNRTGFAHFFEHLLFEGSKNIKRGEFDDYIENAGGANNANTTYDRTFYYEIMPSNQLELALWLESERMLHARVDSAGIETQRQVVKEERRQRIDNRPYGSILEETMKRVYTQHPYKSSVIGSMEHLDAAEEKDYKNFYEKYYVPNNAVVSIAGDIDIETAKGLVEKYFSGIPKGKKVIQPKVVEPPQIQEVRDTVYDNIQLPAVVQAFKVPARGEQDYYATKMLFTLLSGGESSRLSKSVKDEQQKALFVGAFPLDLEQNPSVALAFGIASMGVNPLELEAAMNKEYEKVKENLIGEKELQKLKNQFEANFYTQNSTIAGIAETLADNHVYGGNANLINTEIEKYMEVTREEIQAAAKKYLVDENRVTLHYLPKK
;
A
#
# COMPACT_ATOMS: atom_id res chain seq x y z
N MET A 1 60.61 -41.92 -19.88
CA MET A 1 59.88 -42.10 -21.16
C MET A 1 58.93 -40.94 -21.30
N LYS A 2 59.28 -39.97 -22.17
CA LYS A 2 58.46 -38.78 -22.45
C LYS A 2 57.47 -39.13 -23.55
N LYS A 3 56.20 -38.80 -23.39
CA LYS A 3 55.21 -38.77 -24.48
C LYS A 3 54.73 -37.35 -24.63
N SER A 4 55.05 -36.78 -25.76
CA SER A 4 54.59 -35.49 -26.29
C SER A 4 53.13 -35.61 -26.72
N VAL A 5 52.31 -34.64 -26.35
CA VAL A 5 50.98 -34.45 -26.88
C VAL A 5 50.97 -33.22 -27.79
N LEU A 6 50.65 -33.47 -29.03
CA LEU A 6 50.57 -32.47 -30.13
C LEU A 6 49.21 -31.74 -29.97
N SER A 7 49.27 -30.42 -29.79
CA SER A 7 48.05 -29.58 -29.77
C SER A 7 47.75 -29.07 -31.17
N SER A 8 46.64 -29.51 -31.75
CA SER A 8 46.10 -28.97 -33.01
C SER A 8 45.37 -27.66 -32.76
N VAL A 9 45.83 -26.58 -33.30
CA VAL A 9 45.17 -25.27 -33.31
C VAL A 9 44.20 -25.25 -34.50
N ILE A 10 42.89 -25.21 -34.20
CA ILE A 10 41.87 -24.94 -35.20
C ILE A 10 41.62 -23.43 -35.26
N LEU A 11 41.99 -22.87 -36.43
CA LEU A 11 41.78 -21.46 -36.77
C LEU A 11 40.33 -21.29 -37.22
N LEU A 12 39.48 -20.67 -36.37
CA LEU A 12 38.12 -20.27 -36.75
C LEU A 12 38.16 -18.89 -37.37
N VAL A 13 37.89 -18.82 -38.68
CA VAL A 13 37.73 -17.55 -39.43
C VAL A 13 36.32 -16.98 -39.10
N PHE A 14 36.26 -15.89 -38.33
CA PHE A 14 35.05 -15.10 -38.16
C PHE A 14 34.82 -14.21 -39.38
N LEU A 15 33.81 -14.53 -40.18
CA LEU A 15 33.26 -13.63 -41.19
C LEU A 15 32.43 -12.54 -40.45
N PHE A 16 32.96 -11.32 -40.40
CA PHE A 16 32.22 -10.14 -40.01
C PHE A 16 31.18 -9.79 -41.07
N GLY A 17 29.97 -10.26 -40.88
CA GLY A 17 28.82 -9.71 -41.59
C GLY A 17 28.49 -8.33 -41.04
N SER A 18 28.56 -7.30 -41.84
CA SER A 18 28.19 -5.93 -41.55
C SER A 18 26.66 -5.89 -41.30
N PHE A 19 26.22 -5.86 -40.03
CA PHE A 19 24.87 -5.51 -39.70
C PHE A 19 24.71 -4.00 -39.85
N ILE A 20 23.99 -3.58 -40.85
CA ILE A 20 23.44 -2.24 -40.98
C ILE A 20 22.29 -2.16 -39.98
N PRO A 21 22.29 -1.28 -38.94
CA PRO A 21 21.12 -1.11 -38.09
C PRO A 21 20.04 -0.43 -38.93
N SER A 22 18.99 -1.20 -39.20
CA SER A 22 17.72 -0.67 -39.67
C SER A 22 17.15 0.25 -38.58
N ASN A 23 17.11 1.55 -38.88
CA ASN A 23 16.48 2.55 -38.06
C ASN A 23 14.95 2.43 -38.17
N ASN A 24 14.37 1.41 -37.59
CA ASN A 24 12.94 1.34 -37.33
C ASN A 24 12.65 2.02 -35.97
N LYS A 25 12.48 3.34 -36.05
CA LYS A 25 11.79 4.10 -35.01
C LYS A 25 10.28 3.87 -35.17
N ASN A 26 9.81 2.68 -34.94
CA ASN A 26 8.38 2.44 -34.73
C ASN A 26 8.24 1.18 -33.90
N ASP A 27 7.35 1.27 -32.92
CA ASP A 27 6.80 0.16 -32.13
C ASP A 27 7.58 -0.31 -30.89
N VAL A 28 7.78 0.59 -29.94
CA VAL A 28 7.64 0.23 -28.52
C VAL A 28 6.31 0.84 -28.05
N LYS A 29 5.23 0.37 -28.65
CA LYS A 29 3.84 0.52 -28.17
C LYS A 29 3.19 -0.85 -28.26
N ASN A 30 3.64 -1.77 -27.38
CA ASN A 30 2.87 -2.92 -26.97
C ASN A 30 3.07 -3.13 -25.48
N SER A 31 2.69 -2.15 -24.67
CA SER A 31 2.18 -2.48 -23.35
C SER A 31 0.84 -3.14 -23.62
N SER A 32 0.73 -4.43 -23.35
CA SER A 32 -0.54 -5.14 -23.45
C SER A 32 -1.52 -4.42 -22.52
N THR A 33 -2.55 -3.77 -23.10
CA THR A 33 -3.64 -3.17 -22.34
C THR A 33 -4.29 -4.27 -21.49
N ILE A 34 -4.44 -4.04 -20.21
CA ILE A 34 -5.16 -4.95 -19.32
C ILE A 34 -6.64 -4.78 -19.58
N GLU A 35 -7.20 -5.75 -20.31
CA GLU A 35 -8.63 -5.78 -20.62
C GLU A 35 -9.40 -6.35 -19.42
N PHE A 36 -10.56 -5.78 -19.12
CA PHE A 36 -11.41 -6.24 -18.03
C PHE A 36 -12.88 -5.95 -18.35
N THR A 37 -13.76 -6.67 -17.68
CA THR A 37 -15.21 -6.46 -17.70
C THR A 37 -15.66 -6.07 -16.29
N GLU A 38 -16.52 -5.06 -16.18
CA GLU A 38 -17.08 -4.65 -14.89
C GLU A 38 -18.60 -4.54 -14.93
N PHE A 39 -19.24 -4.88 -13.82
CA PHE A 39 -20.69 -4.75 -13.65
C PHE A 39 -21.04 -4.62 -12.16
N THR A 40 -22.31 -4.24 -11.89
CA THR A 40 -22.76 -4.12 -10.51
C THR A 40 -24.01 -4.97 -10.29
N LEU A 41 -24.00 -5.81 -9.26
CA LEU A 41 -25.16 -6.61 -8.84
C LEU A 41 -26.28 -5.72 -8.28
N LYS A 42 -27.52 -6.23 -8.24
CA LYS A 42 -28.68 -5.50 -7.70
C LYS A 42 -28.52 -5.07 -6.23
N ASN A 43 -27.75 -5.84 -5.45
CA ASN A 43 -27.43 -5.50 -4.05
C ASN A 43 -26.33 -4.43 -3.92
N GLY A 44 -25.77 -3.96 -5.04
CA GLY A 44 -24.77 -2.90 -5.06
C GLY A 44 -23.33 -3.36 -5.02
N LEU A 45 -23.06 -4.68 -5.01
CA LEU A 45 -21.69 -5.21 -5.13
C LEU A 45 -21.14 -4.90 -6.52
N HIS A 46 -20.02 -4.22 -6.58
CA HIS A 46 -19.29 -3.99 -7.82
C HIS A 46 -18.32 -5.16 -8.09
N VAL A 47 -18.27 -5.60 -9.34
CA VAL A 47 -17.49 -6.76 -9.77
C VAL A 47 -16.63 -6.37 -10.96
N ILE A 48 -15.35 -6.77 -10.92
CA ILE A 48 -14.37 -6.55 -11.99
C ILE A 48 -13.73 -7.91 -12.32
N LEU A 49 -13.71 -8.29 -13.59
CA LEU A 49 -13.20 -9.56 -14.10
C LEU A 49 -12.12 -9.30 -15.15
N HIS A 50 -10.94 -9.89 -14.94
CA HIS A 50 -9.84 -9.90 -15.91
C HIS A 50 -9.48 -11.34 -16.28
N GLU A 51 -9.63 -11.68 -17.56
CA GLU A 51 -9.34 -13.01 -18.12
C GLU A 51 -7.90 -13.06 -18.62
N ASP A 52 -7.10 -14.00 -18.07
CA ASP A 52 -5.72 -14.24 -18.47
C ASP A 52 -5.40 -15.74 -18.32
N HIS A 53 -5.28 -16.45 -19.44
CA HIS A 53 -4.98 -17.88 -19.49
C HIS A 53 -3.48 -18.22 -19.49
N SER A 54 -2.62 -17.28 -19.16
CA SER A 54 -1.16 -17.49 -19.19
C SER A 54 -0.67 -18.51 -18.16
N VAL A 55 -1.37 -18.61 -17.03
CA VAL A 55 -1.11 -19.58 -15.95
C VAL A 55 -2.43 -20.11 -15.40
N PRO A 56 -2.52 -21.40 -14.98
CA PRO A 56 -3.76 -22.02 -14.50
C PRO A 56 -4.07 -21.62 -13.05
N LEU A 57 -4.05 -20.33 -12.76
CA LEU A 57 -4.31 -19.73 -11.45
C LEU A 57 -5.34 -18.62 -11.56
N VAL A 58 -6.07 -18.40 -10.50
CA VAL A 58 -7.00 -17.27 -10.31
C VAL A 58 -6.74 -16.56 -9.00
N ALA A 59 -6.74 -15.26 -9.02
CA ALA A 59 -6.82 -14.41 -7.83
C ALA A 59 -8.25 -13.92 -7.66
N VAL A 60 -8.86 -14.20 -6.52
CA VAL A 60 -10.14 -13.65 -6.09
C VAL A 60 -9.88 -12.70 -4.96
N SER A 61 -10.35 -11.47 -5.06
CA SER A 61 -10.16 -10.46 -4.01
C SER A 61 -11.44 -9.73 -3.69
N VAL A 62 -11.58 -9.33 -2.42
CA VAL A 62 -12.67 -8.47 -1.94
C VAL A 62 -12.08 -7.28 -1.21
N LEU A 63 -12.31 -6.10 -1.75
CA LEU A 63 -11.99 -4.83 -1.12
C LEU A 63 -13.23 -4.27 -0.45
N TYR A 64 -13.19 -4.09 0.87
CA TYR A 64 -14.19 -3.33 1.60
C TYR A 64 -13.70 -1.90 1.81
N HIS A 65 -14.50 -0.90 1.41
CA HIS A 65 -14.17 0.51 1.59
C HIS A 65 -14.38 0.95 3.03
N VAL A 66 -13.64 0.33 3.92
CA VAL A 66 -13.59 0.57 5.36
C VAL A 66 -12.18 0.35 5.87
N GLY A 67 -11.65 1.33 6.58
CA GLY A 67 -10.36 1.28 7.24
C GLY A 67 -10.44 1.99 8.59
N SER A 68 -9.29 2.25 9.20
CA SER A 68 -9.27 2.88 10.53
C SER A 68 -9.89 4.28 10.57
N LYS A 69 -9.99 4.99 9.44
CA LYS A 69 -10.68 6.29 9.37
C LYS A 69 -12.17 6.22 9.70
N ASN A 70 -12.78 5.03 9.56
CA ASN A 70 -14.20 4.79 9.76
C ASN A 70 -14.59 4.45 11.20
N GLU A 71 -13.59 4.35 12.08
CA GLU A 71 -13.75 3.93 13.46
C GLU A 71 -14.22 5.08 14.37
N GLU A 72 -14.90 4.72 15.45
CA GLU A 72 -15.23 5.69 16.48
C GLU A 72 -13.99 6.08 17.28
N PRO A 73 -13.86 7.35 17.74
CA PRO A 73 -12.65 7.82 18.40
C PRO A 73 -12.22 7.04 19.64
N ASN A 74 -13.14 6.34 20.29
CA ASN A 74 -12.91 5.52 21.49
C ASN A 74 -13.04 4.01 21.20
N ARG A 75 -13.00 3.59 19.94
CA ARG A 75 -13.10 2.22 19.45
C ARG A 75 -12.18 2.02 18.25
N THR A 76 -10.87 2.25 18.47
CA THR A 76 -9.86 2.12 17.41
C THR A 76 -9.34 0.70 17.28
N GLY A 77 -8.92 0.34 16.06
CA GLY A 77 -8.39 -0.98 15.71
C GLY A 77 -9.45 -1.95 15.18
N PHE A 78 -10.69 -1.51 14.97
CA PHE A 78 -11.79 -2.40 14.56
C PHE A 78 -11.62 -2.91 13.13
N ALA A 79 -11.23 -2.07 12.20
CA ALA A 79 -11.02 -2.50 10.82
C ALA A 79 -9.92 -3.59 10.74
N HIS A 80 -8.80 -3.38 11.41
CA HIS A 80 -7.73 -4.37 11.51
C HIS A 80 -8.16 -5.61 12.31
N PHE A 81 -8.97 -5.45 13.35
CA PHE A 81 -9.52 -6.59 14.09
C PHE A 81 -10.39 -7.47 13.19
N PHE A 82 -11.18 -6.86 12.28
CA PHE A 82 -11.96 -7.61 11.31
C PHE A 82 -11.12 -8.27 10.24
N GLU A 83 -9.94 -7.73 9.92
CA GLU A 83 -8.97 -8.46 9.09
C GLU A 83 -8.70 -9.86 9.65
N HIS A 84 -8.52 -9.98 10.96
CA HIS A 84 -8.35 -11.26 11.65
C HIS A 84 -9.65 -12.03 11.85
N LEU A 85 -10.68 -11.36 12.34
CA LEU A 85 -11.92 -12.01 12.78
C LEU A 85 -12.67 -12.70 11.62
N LEU A 86 -12.53 -12.20 10.40
CA LEU A 86 -13.18 -12.78 9.24
C LEU A 86 -12.51 -14.08 8.73
N PHE A 87 -11.44 -14.54 9.36
CA PHE A 87 -10.88 -15.89 9.19
C PHE A 87 -11.37 -16.89 10.25
N GLU A 88 -12.08 -16.42 11.29
CA GLU A 88 -12.58 -17.28 12.37
C GLU A 88 -13.72 -18.23 11.95
N GLY A 89 -14.09 -18.21 10.66
CA GLY A 89 -15.14 -19.02 10.10
C GLY A 89 -16.49 -18.30 9.96
N SER A 90 -17.48 -19.06 9.52
CA SER A 90 -18.83 -18.56 9.25
C SER A 90 -19.89 -19.47 9.86
N LYS A 91 -21.15 -19.26 9.48
CA LYS A 91 -22.24 -20.17 9.81
C LYS A 91 -22.00 -21.59 9.29
N ASN A 92 -21.38 -21.70 8.10
CA ASN A 92 -21.18 -22.96 7.39
C ASN A 92 -19.73 -23.45 7.43
N ILE A 93 -18.79 -22.63 7.89
CA ILE A 93 -17.37 -22.93 8.01
C ILE A 93 -17.00 -22.89 9.51
N LYS A 94 -16.45 -23.97 10.04
CA LYS A 94 -16.03 -23.99 11.44
C LYS A 94 -14.77 -23.15 11.63
N ARG A 95 -14.54 -22.78 12.88
CA ARG A 95 -13.33 -22.05 13.27
C ARG A 95 -12.08 -22.83 12.89
N GLY A 96 -11.14 -22.16 12.20
CA GLY A 96 -9.89 -22.73 11.71
C GLY A 96 -10.00 -23.52 10.40
N GLU A 97 -11.24 -23.81 9.91
CA GLU A 97 -11.42 -24.55 8.64
C GLU A 97 -11.28 -23.65 7.39
N PHE A 98 -11.29 -22.31 7.55
CA PHE A 98 -11.22 -21.41 6.39
C PHE A 98 -9.90 -21.60 5.63
N ASP A 99 -8.78 -21.56 6.34
CA ASP A 99 -7.46 -21.77 5.76
C ASP A 99 -7.27 -23.22 5.27
N ASP A 100 -7.83 -24.20 5.99
CA ASP A 100 -7.80 -25.61 5.56
C ASP A 100 -8.44 -25.81 4.18
N TYR A 101 -9.57 -25.14 3.89
CA TYR A 101 -10.19 -25.20 2.55
C TYR A 101 -9.27 -24.71 1.46
N ILE A 102 -8.57 -23.60 1.71
CA ILE A 102 -7.66 -22.97 0.74
C ILE A 102 -6.40 -23.81 0.56
N GLU A 103 -5.75 -24.23 1.66
CA GLU A 103 -4.52 -25.03 1.63
C GLU A 103 -4.75 -26.40 0.98
N ASN A 104 -5.86 -27.08 1.33
CA ASN A 104 -6.21 -28.38 0.72
C ASN A 104 -6.53 -28.27 -0.78
N ALA A 105 -6.99 -27.11 -1.24
CA ALA A 105 -7.21 -26.82 -2.66
C ALA A 105 -5.93 -26.39 -3.39
N GLY A 106 -4.79 -26.27 -2.70
CA GLY A 106 -3.51 -25.84 -3.26
C GLY A 106 -3.39 -24.33 -3.43
N GLY A 107 -4.20 -23.54 -2.71
CA GLY A 107 -4.20 -22.10 -2.72
C GLY A 107 -3.40 -21.48 -1.59
N ALA A 108 -3.38 -20.16 -1.59
CA ALA A 108 -2.86 -19.31 -0.51
C ALA A 108 -3.74 -18.06 -0.39
N ASN A 109 -3.86 -17.52 0.80
CA ASN A 109 -4.62 -16.31 1.08
C ASN A 109 -3.82 -15.31 1.89
N ASN A 110 -4.29 -14.07 1.91
CA ASN A 110 -3.81 -13.04 2.83
C ASN A 110 -4.85 -11.91 2.93
N ALA A 111 -4.61 -10.99 3.86
CA ALA A 111 -5.40 -9.78 4.01
C ALA A 111 -4.52 -8.60 4.45
N ASN A 112 -5.02 -7.41 4.31
CA ASN A 112 -4.39 -6.21 4.87
C ASN A 112 -5.43 -5.13 5.16
N THR A 113 -5.12 -4.31 6.17
CA THR A 113 -5.91 -3.14 6.54
C THR A 113 -5.06 -1.88 6.46
N THR A 114 -5.65 -0.83 5.90
CA THR A 114 -5.06 0.50 5.85
C THR A 114 -5.96 1.51 6.58
N TYR A 115 -5.63 2.78 6.47
CA TYR A 115 -6.49 3.85 6.93
C TYR A 115 -7.83 3.89 6.19
N ASP A 116 -7.85 3.43 4.92
CA ASP A 116 -8.95 3.67 3.98
C ASP A 116 -9.70 2.41 3.56
N ARG A 117 -9.07 1.22 3.62
CA ARG A 117 -9.67 -0.04 3.18
C ARG A 117 -9.27 -1.22 4.06
N THR A 118 -10.08 -2.31 3.98
CA THR A 118 -9.72 -3.68 4.36
C THR A 118 -9.81 -4.55 3.11
N PHE A 119 -8.78 -5.34 2.83
CA PHE A 119 -8.62 -6.10 1.60
C PHE A 119 -8.31 -7.55 1.92
N TYR A 120 -9.05 -8.48 1.30
CA TYR A 120 -8.86 -9.92 1.40
C TYR A 120 -8.61 -10.48 0.01
N TYR A 121 -7.77 -11.50 -0.13
CA TYR A 121 -7.57 -12.17 -1.39
C TYR A 121 -7.09 -13.62 -1.22
N GLU A 122 -7.48 -14.46 -2.18
CA GLU A 122 -6.97 -15.80 -2.38
C GLU A 122 -6.35 -15.93 -3.78
N ILE A 123 -5.25 -16.70 -3.85
CA ILE A 123 -4.67 -17.16 -5.11
C ILE A 123 -4.85 -18.67 -5.13
N MET A 124 -5.60 -19.18 -6.10
CA MET A 124 -5.97 -20.59 -6.18
C MET A 124 -5.75 -21.17 -7.58
N PRO A 125 -5.63 -22.50 -7.72
CA PRO A 125 -5.79 -23.13 -9.02
C PRO A 125 -7.12 -22.73 -9.68
N SER A 126 -7.14 -22.47 -10.97
CA SER A 126 -8.31 -21.91 -11.68
C SER A 126 -9.57 -22.78 -11.57
N ASN A 127 -9.42 -24.11 -11.46
CA ASN A 127 -10.52 -25.03 -11.22
C ASN A 127 -11.14 -24.92 -9.82
N GLN A 128 -10.60 -24.10 -8.93
CA GLN A 128 -11.10 -23.81 -7.59
C GLN A 128 -11.77 -22.42 -7.46
N LEU A 129 -12.01 -21.73 -8.58
CA LEU A 129 -12.70 -20.42 -8.58
C LEU A 129 -14.01 -20.46 -7.78
N GLU A 130 -14.81 -21.52 -7.95
CA GLU A 130 -16.09 -21.65 -7.26
C GLU A 130 -15.92 -21.74 -5.73
N LEU A 131 -14.89 -22.46 -5.26
CA LEU A 131 -14.56 -22.53 -3.83
C LEU A 131 -14.17 -21.16 -3.28
N ALA A 132 -13.30 -20.40 -3.96
CA ALA A 132 -12.91 -19.07 -3.53
C ALA A 132 -14.12 -18.12 -3.43
N LEU A 133 -14.99 -18.12 -4.42
CA LEU A 133 -16.21 -17.29 -4.40
C LEU A 133 -17.18 -17.70 -3.29
N TRP A 134 -17.30 -19.00 -3.01
CA TRP A 134 -18.09 -19.47 -1.87
C TRP A 134 -17.51 -18.97 -0.53
N LEU A 135 -16.19 -19.11 -0.33
CA LEU A 135 -15.51 -18.67 0.89
C LEU A 135 -15.70 -17.15 1.14
N GLU A 136 -15.52 -16.33 0.10
CA GLU A 136 -15.72 -14.88 0.21
C GLU A 136 -17.19 -14.49 0.42
N SER A 137 -18.14 -15.21 -0.18
CA SER A 137 -19.55 -14.98 0.06
C SER A 137 -19.96 -15.34 1.50
N GLU A 138 -19.41 -16.43 2.07
CA GLU A 138 -19.59 -16.81 3.47
C GLU A 138 -19.01 -15.77 4.42
N ARG A 139 -17.83 -15.24 4.14
CA ARG A 139 -17.19 -14.14 4.86
C ARG A 139 -18.06 -12.88 4.85
N MET A 140 -18.63 -12.52 3.72
CA MET A 140 -19.46 -11.33 3.59
C MET A 140 -20.83 -11.45 4.28
N LEU A 141 -21.47 -12.61 4.22
CA LEU A 141 -22.85 -12.80 4.69
C LEU A 141 -22.95 -13.42 6.08
N HIS A 142 -22.06 -14.35 6.40
CA HIS A 142 -22.24 -15.28 7.49
C HIS A 142 -21.06 -15.34 8.47
N ALA A 143 -20.16 -14.33 8.42
CA ALA A 143 -19.01 -14.31 9.32
C ALA A 143 -19.42 -14.49 10.78
N ARG A 144 -18.63 -15.26 11.49
CA ARG A 144 -18.87 -15.57 12.90
C ARG A 144 -18.32 -14.47 13.80
N VAL A 145 -19.21 -13.56 14.23
CA VAL A 145 -18.90 -12.50 15.19
C VAL A 145 -19.47 -12.88 16.54
N ASP A 146 -18.76 -13.74 17.28
CA ASP A 146 -19.16 -14.22 18.61
C ASP A 146 -18.08 -13.94 19.66
N SER A 147 -18.45 -14.05 20.94
CA SER A 147 -17.56 -13.74 22.06
C SER A 147 -16.30 -14.61 22.07
N ALA A 148 -16.36 -15.86 21.63
CA ALA A 148 -15.20 -16.75 21.61
C ALA A 148 -14.17 -16.33 20.54
N GLY A 149 -14.63 -16.01 19.32
CA GLY A 149 -13.75 -15.49 18.25
C GLY A 149 -13.17 -14.13 18.61
N ILE A 150 -14.00 -13.24 19.13
CA ILE A 150 -13.56 -11.91 19.58
C ILE A 150 -12.47 -12.03 20.64
N GLU A 151 -12.65 -12.88 21.67
CA GLU A 151 -11.64 -12.98 22.71
C GLU A 151 -10.34 -13.63 22.21
N THR A 152 -10.43 -14.63 21.33
CA THR A 152 -9.26 -15.22 20.68
C THR A 152 -8.48 -14.17 19.89
N GLN A 153 -9.15 -13.45 18.98
CA GLN A 153 -8.49 -12.47 18.12
C GLN A 153 -8.06 -11.22 18.91
N ARG A 154 -8.75 -10.87 20.01
CA ARG A 154 -8.29 -9.82 20.93
C ARG A 154 -6.88 -10.09 21.43
N GLN A 155 -6.58 -11.31 21.85
CA GLN A 155 -5.26 -11.66 22.33
C GLN A 155 -4.23 -11.67 21.18
N VAL A 156 -4.60 -12.16 19.99
CA VAL A 156 -3.74 -12.17 18.80
C VAL A 156 -3.36 -10.74 18.40
N VAL A 157 -4.34 -9.85 18.20
CA VAL A 157 -4.10 -8.46 17.79
C VAL A 157 -3.31 -7.68 18.85
N LYS A 158 -3.57 -7.91 20.14
CA LYS A 158 -2.79 -7.30 21.22
C LYS A 158 -1.33 -7.78 21.21
N GLU A 159 -1.11 -9.07 20.93
CA GLU A 159 0.26 -9.59 20.84
C GLU A 159 0.97 -9.05 19.59
N GLU A 160 0.28 -8.98 18.48
CA GLU A 160 0.81 -8.36 17.27
C GLU A 160 1.21 -6.89 17.50
N ARG A 161 0.36 -6.12 18.20
CA ARG A 161 0.69 -4.74 18.56
C ARG A 161 1.96 -4.69 19.40
N ARG A 162 2.11 -5.58 20.40
CA ARG A 162 3.34 -5.64 21.20
C ARG A 162 4.56 -5.91 20.33
N GLN A 163 4.47 -6.86 19.41
CA GLN A 163 5.59 -7.27 18.55
C GLN A 163 5.95 -6.23 17.50
N ARG A 164 4.95 -5.60 16.87
CA ARG A 164 5.18 -4.66 15.76
C ARG A 164 5.40 -3.22 16.19
N ILE A 165 4.84 -2.81 17.33
CA ILE A 165 4.85 -1.42 17.78
C ILE A 165 5.52 -1.28 19.13
N ASP A 166 4.96 -1.87 20.20
CA ASP A 166 5.32 -1.52 21.57
C ASP A 166 6.72 -1.99 21.96
N ASN A 167 7.15 -3.18 21.49
CA ASN A 167 8.46 -3.78 21.80
C ASN A 167 9.49 -3.63 20.68
N ARG A 168 9.09 -3.10 19.51
CA ARG A 168 9.99 -2.91 18.39
C ARG A 168 10.66 -1.55 18.46
N PRO A 169 12.01 -1.46 18.40
CA PRO A 169 12.69 -0.18 18.25
C PRO A 169 12.12 0.62 17.08
N TYR A 170 11.81 1.88 17.32
CA TYR A 170 11.16 2.78 16.34
C TYR A 170 9.76 2.34 15.86
N GLY A 171 9.14 1.33 16.47
CA GLY A 171 7.86 0.78 16.05
C GLY A 171 6.71 1.79 16.14
N SER A 172 6.79 2.75 17.05
CA SER A 172 5.78 3.80 17.25
C SER A 172 5.88 5.00 16.29
N ILE A 173 6.88 5.04 15.39
CA ILE A 173 7.12 6.22 14.53
C ILE A 173 5.87 6.67 13.81
N LEU A 174 5.19 5.76 13.11
CA LEU A 174 4.00 6.13 12.34
C LEU A 174 2.88 6.63 13.25
N GLU A 175 2.58 5.91 14.32
CA GLU A 175 1.53 6.26 15.27
C GLU A 175 1.78 7.62 15.93
N GLU A 176 3.00 7.85 16.44
CA GLU A 176 3.38 9.11 17.08
C GLU A 176 3.40 10.29 16.11
N THR A 177 3.77 10.02 14.85
CA THR A 177 3.73 11.04 13.80
C THR A 177 2.30 11.42 13.44
N MET A 178 1.43 10.43 13.19
CA MET A 178 0.04 10.67 12.80
C MET A 178 -0.76 11.42 13.87
N LYS A 179 -0.52 11.11 15.15
CA LYS A 179 -1.13 11.85 16.29
C LYS A 179 -0.81 13.35 16.30
N ARG A 180 0.34 13.75 15.72
CA ARG A 180 0.77 15.16 15.70
C ARG A 180 0.47 15.86 14.38
N VAL A 181 0.39 15.10 13.30
CA VAL A 181 -0.02 15.61 11.98
C VAL A 181 -1.51 15.95 11.98
N TYR A 182 -2.34 15.10 12.57
CA TYR A 182 -3.78 15.27 12.58
C TYR A 182 -4.31 15.61 13.96
N THR A 183 -5.11 16.67 14.03
CA THR A 183 -5.76 17.12 15.26
C THR A 183 -7.20 16.63 15.35
N GLN A 184 -7.91 16.64 14.24
CA GLN A 184 -9.33 16.27 14.15
C GLN A 184 -9.57 15.06 13.26
N HIS A 185 -8.81 14.90 12.16
CA HIS A 185 -9.04 13.83 11.21
C HIS A 185 -8.78 12.44 11.84
N PRO A 186 -9.63 11.43 11.56
CA PRO A 186 -9.47 10.07 12.09
C PRO A 186 -8.13 9.41 11.75
N TYR A 187 -7.42 9.86 10.74
CA TYR A 187 -6.07 9.38 10.41
C TYR A 187 -5.05 9.54 11.56
N LYS A 188 -5.38 10.30 12.60
CA LYS A 188 -4.56 10.36 13.81
C LYS A 188 -4.48 9.06 14.60
N SER A 189 -5.43 8.13 14.39
CA SER A 189 -5.50 6.86 15.10
C SER A 189 -4.66 5.79 14.40
N SER A 190 -4.01 4.94 15.17
CA SER A 190 -3.28 3.79 14.63
C SER A 190 -4.24 2.76 14.03
N VAL A 191 -3.87 2.16 12.89
CA VAL A 191 -4.67 1.12 12.23
C VAL A 191 -4.88 -0.09 13.13
N ILE A 192 -3.88 -0.50 13.90
CA ILE A 192 -3.99 -1.63 14.85
C ILE A 192 -4.77 -1.28 16.12
N GLY A 193 -5.07 0.00 16.34
CA GLY A 193 -5.79 0.49 17.51
C GLY A 193 -4.96 0.56 18.79
N SER A 194 -5.60 0.96 19.89
CA SER A 194 -4.98 1.00 21.21
C SER A 194 -5.38 -0.21 22.06
N MET A 195 -4.50 -0.65 22.96
CA MET A 195 -4.78 -1.73 23.91
C MET A 195 -6.06 -1.45 24.73
N GLU A 196 -6.21 -0.20 25.18
CA GLU A 196 -7.36 0.25 25.96
C GLU A 196 -8.68 0.07 25.18
N HIS A 197 -8.71 0.51 23.92
CA HIS A 197 -9.93 0.40 23.10
C HIS A 197 -10.25 -1.05 22.73
N LEU A 198 -9.22 -1.87 22.47
CA LEU A 198 -9.41 -3.31 22.22
C LEU A 198 -9.97 -4.01 23.45
N ASP A 199 -9.51 -3.67 24.68
CA ASP A 199 -9.99 -4.26 25.92
C ASP A 199 -11.42 -3.78 26.29
N ALA A 200 -11.73 -2.52 26.00
CA ALA A 200 -13.05 -1.93 26.31
C ALA A 200 -14.15 -2.32 25.31
N ALA A 201 -13.80 -2.94 24.17
CA ALA A 201 -14.74 -3.28 23.12
C ALA A 201 -15.59 -4.50 23.49
N GLU A 202 -16.90 -4.40 23.30
CA GLU A 202 -17.88 -5.44 23.55
C GLU A 202 -18.33 -6.13 22.24
N GLU A 203 -18.88 -7.33 22.32
CA GLU A 203 -19.40 -8.09 21.16
C GLU A 203 -20.37 -7.25 20.32
N LYS A 204 -21.20 -6.43 20.96
CA LYS A 204 -22.15 -5.54 20.28
C LYS A 204 -21.43 -4.51 19.39
N ASP A 205 -20.29 -3.98 19.82
CA ASP A 205 -19.55 -3.00 19.05
C ASP A 205 -19.03 -3.63 17.74
N TYR A 206 -18.49 -4.86 17.84
CA TYR A 206 -18.03 -5.63 16.67
C TYR A 206 -19.18 -5.98 15.72
N LYS A 207 -20.32 -6.47 16.23
CA LYS A 207 -21.50 -6.75 15.40
C LYS A 207 -21.99 -5.52 14.65
N ASN A 208 -22.09 -4.38 15.33
CA ASN A 208 -22.50 -3.12 14.71
C ASN A 208 -21.54 -2.67 13.61
N PHE A 209 -20.23 -2.85 13.81
CA PHE A 209 -19.22 -2.49 12.82
C PHE A 209 -19.30 -3.40 11.59
N TYR A 210 -19.42 -4.71 11.78
CA TYR A 210 -19.62 -5.68 10.69
C TYR A 210 -20.86 -5.35 9.86
N GLU A 211 -22.04 -5.25 10.50
CA GLU A 211 -23.31 -4.96 9.83
C GLU A 211 -23.32 -3.62 9.08
N LYS A 212 -22.52 -2.67 9.54
CA LYS A 212 -22.43 -1.35 8.93
C LYS A 212 -21.53 -1.32 7.70
N TYR A 213 -20.37 -1.98 7.74
CA TYR A 213 -19.32 -1.77 6.78
C TYR A 213 -19.03 -2.96 5.85
N TYR A 214 -19.24 -4.20 6.31
CA TYR A 214 -18.94 -5.41 5.53
C TYR A 214 -20.18 -5.87 4.76
N VAL A 215 -20.60 -5.02 3.82
CA VAL A 215 -21.84 -5.18 3.04
C VAL A 215 -21.57 -5.03 1.56
N PRO A 216 -22.34 -5.69 0.66
CA PRO A 216 -22.05 -5.73 -0.77
C PRO A 216 -21.91 -4.34 -1.41
N ASN A 217 -22.76 -3.39 -1.02
CA ASN A 217 -22.71 -2.02 -1.57
C ASN A 217 -21.60 -1.13 -0.99
N ASN A 218 -20.69 -1.69 -0.20
CA ASN A 218 -19.45 -1.09 0.29
C ASN A 218 -18.23 -1.93 -0.09
N ALA A 219 -18.39 -2.86 -1.04
CA ALA A 219 -17.35 -3.79 -1.45
C ALA A 219 -17.18 -3.84 -2.96
N VAL A 220 -15.97 -4.21 -3.38
CA VAL A 220 -15.61 -4.55 -4.76
C VAL A 220 -15.03 -5.95 -4.76
N VAL A 221 -15.59 -6.85 -5.58
CA VAL A 221 -14.99 -8.14 -5.91
C VAL A 221 -14.19 -7.97 -7.19
N SER A 222 -12.90 -8.28 -7.16
CA SER A 222 -12.05 -8.26 -8.34
C SER A 222 -11.41 -9.64 -8.53
N ILE A 223 -11.59 -10.20 -9.73
CA ILE A 223 -11.13 -11.54 -10.09
C ILE A 223 -10.21 -11.42 -11.30
N ALA A 224 -9.02 -11.96 -11.20
CA ALA A 224 -8.06 -11.94 -12.31
C ALA A 224 -7.39 -13.30 -12.47
N GLY A 225 -7.17 -13.73 -13.70
CA GLY A 225 -6.45 -14.97 -14.05
C GLY A 225 -7.22 -15.88 -14.98
N ASP A 226 -6.96 -17.18 -14.89
CA ASP A 226 -7.49 -18.21 -15.79
C ASP A 226 -8.98 -18.46 -15.51
N ILE A 227 -9.80 -17.59 -16.04
CA ILE A 227 -11.26 -17.62 -15.94
C ILE A 227 -11.89 -17.47 -17.33
N ASP A 228 -13.10 -18.00 -17.49
CA ASP A 228 -14.04 -17.60 -18.54
C ASP A 228 -15.00 -16.56 -17.96
N ILE A 229 -15.12 -15.42 -18.59
CA ILE A 229 -15.91 -14.25 -18.08
C ILE A 229 -17.36 -14.63 -17.77
N GLU A 230 -18.05 -15.37 -18.69
CA GLU A 230 -19.46 -15.70 -18.48
C GLU A 230 -19.64 -16.73 -17.36
N THR A 231 -18.73 -17.69 -17.24
CA THR A 231 -18.71 -18.65 -16.13
C THR A 231 -18.48 -17.94 -14.79
N ALA A 232 -17.46 -17.07 -14.72
CA ALA A 232 -17.15 -16.30 -13.52
C ALA A 232 -18.32 -15.42 -13.11
N LYS A 233 -18.96 -14.73 -14.06
CA LYS A 233 -20.16 -13.92 -13.81
C LYS A 233 -21.29 -14.75 -13.24
N GLY A 234 -21.57 -15.92 -13.83
CA GLY A 234 -22.60 -16.82 -13.32
C GLY A 234 -22.35 -17.30 -11.89
N LEU A 235 -21.08 -17.59 -11.56
CA LEU A 235 -20.67 -17.98 -10.19
C LEU A 235 -20.81 -16.80 -9.21
N VAL A 236 -20.38 -15.59 -9.60
CA VAL A 236 -20.57 -14.38 -8.78
C VAL A 236 -22.06 -14.13 -8.54
N GLU A 237 -22.90 -14.22 -9.54
CA GLU A 237 -24.36 -14.08 -9.39
C GLU A 237 -24.91 -15.15 -8.44
N LYS A 238 -24.47 -16.40 -8.55
CA LYS A 238 -24.89 -17.51 -7.70
C LYS A 238 -24.60 -17.26 -6.22
N TYR A 239 -23.39 -16.81 -5.89
CA TYR A 239 -22.93 -16.70 -4.51
C TYR A 239 -23.24 -15.36 -3.85
N PHE A 240 -23.24 -14.27 -4.61
CA PHE A 240 -23.35 -12.93 -4.02
C PHE A 240 -24.71 -12.25 -4.22
N SER A 241 -25.54 -12.64 -5.21
CA SER A 241 -26.81 -11.97 -5.46
C SER A 241 -27.80 -12.06 -4.30
N GLY A 242 -27.75 -13.15 -3.55
CA GLY A 242 -28.61 -13.38 -2.38
C GLY A 242 -28.22 -12.60 -1.14
N ILE A 243 -27.04 -11.97 -1.12
CA ILE A 243 -26.57 -11.18 0.03
C ILE A 243 -27.36 -9.88 0.09
N PRO A 244 -27.99 -9.55 1.24
CA PRO A 244 -28.79 -8.34 1.36
C PRO A 244 -27.94 -7.08 1.17
N LYS A 245 -28.50 -6.09 0.46
CA LYS A 245 -27.91 -4.76 0.39
C LYS A 245 -27.89 -4.11 1.77
N GLY A 246 -26.72 -3.62 2.19
CA GLY A 246 -26.58 -2.86 3.41
C GLY A 246 -27.08 -1.42 3.29
N LYS A 247 -27.10 -0.71 4.41
CA LYS A 247 -27.32 0.75 4.41
C LYS A 247 -26.18 1.42 3.63
N LYS A 248 -26.46 2.60 3.05
CA LYS A 248 -25.42 3.37 2.40
C LYS A 248 -24.35 3.77 3.43
N VAL A 249 -23.12 3.34 3.20
CA VAL A 249 -21.96 3.79 3.99
C VAL A 249 -21.63 5.21 3.60
N ILE A 250 -21.52 6.08 4.59
CA ILE A 250 -21.10 7.47 4.42
C ILE A 250 -19.67 7.55 4.93
N GLN A 251 -18.75 7.88 4.03
CA GLN A 251 -17.36 8.11 4.41
C GLN A 251 -17.25 9.37 5.27
N PRO A 252 -16.42 9.37 6.33
CA PRO A 252 -16.22 10.54 7.15
C PRO A 252 -15.66 11.70 6.32
N LYS A 253 -16.22 12.90 6.52
CA LYS A 253 -15.75 14.13 5.88
C LYS A 253 -15.30 15.07 6.97
N VAL A 254 -14.05 14.91 7.39
CA VAL A 254 -13.45 15.75 8.42
C VAL A 254 -12.48 16.72 7.76
N VAL A 255 -12.68 18.01 8.01
CA VAL A 255 -11.74 19.05 7.56
C VAL A 255 -10.68 19.20 8.63
N GLU A 256 -9.46 18.79 8.31
CA GLU A 256 -8.32 19.03 9.18
C GLU A 256 -7.91 20.50 9.11
N PRO A 257 -7.78 21.21 10.25
CA PRO A 257 -7.38 22.61 10.24
C PRO A 257 -5.99 22.79 9.62
N PRO A 258 -5.74 23.94 8.95
CA PRO A 258 -4.42 24.24 8.42
C PRO A 258 -3.40 24.35 9.55
N GLN A 259 -2.22 23.80 9.34
CA GLN A 259 -1.08 24.01 10.22
C GLN A 259 -0.45 25.38 9.87
N ILE A 260 -0.13 26.18 10.87
CA ILE A 260 0.37 27.54 10.70
C ILE A 260 1.79 27.74 11.24
N GLN A 261 2.35 26.71 11.85
CA GLN A 261 3.71 26.68 12.39
C GLN A 261 4.22 25.27 12.47
N GLU A 262 5.53 25.10 12.53
CA GLU A 262 6.14 23.79 12.76
C GLU A 262 5.68 23.21 14.11
N VAL A 263 5.35 21.92 14.09
CA VAL A 263 5.11 21.15 15.32
C VAL A 263 6.38 20.36 15.63
N ARG A 264 6.97 20.60 16.79
CA ARG A 264 8.18 19.89 17.23
C ARG A 264 7.94 19.17 18.54
N ASP A 265 8.40 17.92 18.64
CA ASP A 265 8.29 17.14 19.86
C ASP A 265 9.42 16.10 19.97
N THR A 266 9.54 15.51 21.16
CA THR A 266 10.52 14.45 21.45
C THR A 266 9.81 13.21 21.94
N VAL A 267 10.12 12.08 21.32
CA VAL A 267 9.64 10.76 21.72
C VAL A 267 10.81 9.98 22.33
N TYR A 268 10.62 9.45 23.53
CA TYR A 268 11.62 8.56 24.16
C TYR A 268 11.21 7.11 23.92
N ASP A 269 12.13 6.33 23.37
CA ASP A 269 11.88 4.94 22.99
C ASP A 269 13.06 4.03 23.40
N ASN A 270 12.82 2.73 23.43
CA ASN A 270 13.85 1.72 23.71
C ASN A 270 14.75 1.50 22.48
N ILE A 271 15.52 2.51 22.14
CA ILE A 271 16.42 2.56 20.99
C ILE A 271 17.84 2.87 21.45
N GLN A 272 18.84 2.51 20.63
CA GLN A 272 20.24 2.83 20.91
C GLN A 272 20.69 4.12 20.22
N LEU A 273 20.18 4.39 19.04
CA LEU A 273 20.57 5.56 18.22
C LEU A 273 19.39 6.50 18.06
N PRO A 274 19.59 7.81 18.13
CA PRO A 274 18.51 8.75 17.90
C PRO A 274 18.04 8.70 16.46
N ALA A 275 16.76 9.06 16.24
CA ALA A 275 16.20 9.25 14.90
C ALA A 275 15.51 10.60 14.77
N VAL A 276 15.43 11.10 13.56
CA VAL A 276 14.66 12.28 13.18
C VAL A 276 13.55 11.83 12.24
N VAL A 277 12.33 12.24 12.54
CA VAL A 277 11.16 12.02 11.68
C VAL A 277 10.55 13.36 11.33
N GLN A 278 10.34 13.60 10.06
CA GLN A 278 9.67 14.80 9.56
C GLN A 278 8.48 14.39 8.72
N ALA A 279 7.33 14.95 9.01
CA ALA A 279 6.11 14.69 8.27
C ALA A 279 5.54 15.98 7.70
N PHE A 280 4.96 15.90 6.51
CA PHE A 280 4.41 17.01 5.76
C PHE A 280 3.00 16.65 5.30
N LYS A 281 2.04 17.55 5.48
CA LYS A 281 0.73 17.41 4.86
C LYS A 281 0.88 17.61 3.35
N VAL A 282 0.35 16.67 2.57
CA VAL A 282 0.50 16.62 1.11
C VAL A 282 -0.86 16.35 0.46
N PRO A 283 -1.00 16.51 -0.86
CA PRO A 283 -2.28 16.24 -1.52
C PRO A 283 -2.70 14.78 -1.36
N ALA A 284 -4.00 14.56 -1.29
CA ALA A 284 -4.59 13.23 -1.32
C ALA A 284 -4.44 12.59 -2.70
N ARG A 285 -4.68 11.29 -2.76
CA ARG A 285 -4.62 10.51 -4.00
C ARG A 285 -5.50 11.13 -5.09
N GLY A 286 -4.92 11.35 -6.27
CA GLY A 286 -5.61 11.89 -7.45
C GLY A 286 -5.84 13.40 -7.47
N GLU A 287 -5.48 14.14 -6.41
CA GLU A 287 -5.53 15.61 -6.41
C GLU A 287 -4.43 16.22 -7.29
N GLN A 288 -4.58 17.52 -7.59
CA GLN A 288 -3.53 18.32 -8.22
C GLN A 288 -2.24 18.22 -7.39
N ASP A 289 -1.09 18.17 -8.00
CA ASP A 289 0.24 18.03 -7.39
C ASP A 289 0.53 16.61 -6.81
N TYR A 290 -0.44 15.68 -6.78
CA TYR A 290 -0.23 14.35 -6.21
C TYR A 290 0.95 13.61 -6.88
N TYR A 291 0.98 13.56 -8.21
CA TYR A 291 2.01 12.85 -8.97
C TYR A 291 3.39 13.50 -8.81
N ALA A 292 3.45 14.81 -8.90
CA ALA A 292 4.68 15.56 -8.65
C ALA A 292 5.20 15.37 -7.23
N THR A 293 4.30 15.31 -6.25
CA THR A 293 4.65 15.06 -4.84
C THR A 293 5.19 13.64 -4.63
N LYS A 294 4.58 12.63 -5.24
CA LYS A 294 5.12 11.26 -5.20
C LYS A 294 6.52 11.18 -5.81
N MET A 295 6.71 11.82 -6.95
CA MET A 295 8.04 11.89 -7.58
C MET A 295 9.05 12.66 -6.73
N LEU A 296 8.63 13.71 -6.03
CA LEU A 296 9.48 14.44 -5.08
C LEU A 296 9.98 13.53 -3.93
N PHE A 297 9.10 12.76 -3.30
CA PHE A 297 9.52 11.88 -2.21
C PHE A 297 10.34 10.69 -2.71
N THR A 298 10.09 10.21 -3.92
CA THR A 298 10.95 9.21 -4.59
C THR A 298 12.32 9.79 -4.94
N LEU A 299 12.41 11.05 -5.38
CA LEU A 299 13.67 11.76 -5.56
C LEU A 299 14.49 11.82 -4.27
N LEU A 300 13.81 12.08 -3.15
CA LEU A 300 14.47 12.16 -1.84
C LEU A 300 14.97 10.81 -1.36
N SER A 301 14.22 9.71 -1.55
CA SER A 301 14.57 8.40 -0.97
C SER A 301 14.22 7.17 -1.83
N GLY A 302 14.03 7.30 -3.13
CA GLY A 302 13.73 6.17 -4.03
C GLY A 302 14.98 5.37 -4.46
N GLY A 303 15.67 4.74 -3.49
CA GLY A 303 16.83 3.88 -3.73
C GLY A 303 18.18 4.53 -3.36
N GLU A 304 19.27 3.77 -3.50
CA GLU A 304 20.61 4.16 -3.03
C GLU A 304 21.16 5.44 -3.68
N SER A 305 20.79 5.74 -4.91
CA SER A 305 21.20 6.96 -5.62
C SER A 305 20.28 8.16 -5.39
N SER A 306 19.33 8.07 -4.45
CA SER A 306 18.45 9.17 -4.07
C SER A 306 19.17 10.24 -3.25
N ARG A 307 18.56 11.43 -3.14
CA ARG A 307 19.20 12.60 -2.53
C ARG A 307 19.63 12.37 -1.09
N LEU A 308 18.72 11.85 -0.24
CA LEU A 308 19.02 11.58 1.16
C LEU A 308 20.02 10.43 1.32
N SER A 309 19.85 9.33 0.57
CA SER A 309 20.79 8.20 0.64
C SER A 309 22.20 8.63 0.26
N LYS A 310 22.38 9.24 -0.89
CA LYS A 310 23.69 9.65 -1.38
C LYS A 310 24.32 10.71 -0.49
N SER A 311 23.59 11.80 -0.19
CA SER A 311 24.17 12.95 0.52
C SER A 311 24.28 12.72 2.02
N VAL A 312 23.18 12.30 2.68
CA VAL A 312 23.12 12.24 4.14
C VAL A 312 23.74 10.95 4.69
N LYS A 313 23.44 9.80 4.04
CA LYS A 313 23.96 8.49 4.46
C LYS A 313 25.41 8.28 3.97
N ASP A 314 25.65 8.35 2.66
CA ASP A 314 26.92 7.89 2.09
C ASP A 314 28.03 8.95 2.15
N GLU A 315 27.77 10.20 1.70
CA GLU A 315 28.80 11.25 1.63
C GLU A 315 29.08 11.89 3.00
N GLN A 316 28.03 12.28 3.74
CA GLN A 316 28.16 12.96 5.04
C GLN A 316 28.23 11.99 6.22
N GLN A 317 27.83 10.73 6.03
CA GLN A 317 27.76 9.69 7.08
C GLN A 317 26.98 10.12 8.33
N LYS A 318 25.97 10.99 8.17
CA LYS A 318 25.14 11.49 9.25
C LYS A 318 24.05 10.51 9.65
N ALA A 319 23.67 9.57 8.76
CA ALA A 319 22.67 8.57 9.00
C ALA A 319 23.16 7.15 8.67
N LEU A 320 22.71 6.17 9.45
CA LEU A 320 22.80 4.75 9.08
C LEU A 320 21.70 4.38 8.09
N PHE A 321 20.54 5.01 8.22
CA PHE A 321 19.38 4.77 7.38
C PHE A 321 18.65 6.09 7.16
N VAL A 322 18.11 6.25 5.95
CA VAL A 322 17.19 7.33 5.58
C VAL A 322 16.05 6.77 4.75
N GLY A 323 14.86 7.34 4.89
CA GLY A 323 13.68 6.97 4.14
C GLY A 323 12.78 8.18 3.92
N ALA A 324 12.06 8.21 2.80
CA ALA A 324 11.01 9.20 2.57
C ALA A 324 9.94 8.62 1.64
N PHE A 325 8.67 8.76 2.00
CA PHE A 325 7.55 8.26 1.22
C PHE A 325 6.23 8.93 1.61
N PRO A 326 5.29 9.11 0.67
CA PRO A 326 3.91 9.47 0.98
C PRO A 326 3.10 8.24 1.40
N LEU A 327 2.06 8.42 2.21
CA LEU A 327 1.14 7.35 2.62
C LEU A 327 0.00 7.11 1.62
N ASP A 328 -0.17 7.94 0.61
CA ASP A 328 -1.20 7.82 -0.44
C ASP A 328 -2.64 7.71 0.10
N LEU A 329 -2.98 8.51 1.10
CA LEU A 329 -4.30 8.49 1.73
C LEU A 329 -5.37 9.06 0.79
N GLU A 330 -6.61 8.54 0.94
CA GLU A 330 -7.75 8.92 0.12
C GLU A 330 -8.23 10.35 0.39
N GLN A 331 -8.12 10.83 1.64
CA GLN A 331 -8.66 12.12 2.05
C GLN A 331 -7.58 13.17 2.28
N ASN A 332 -7.93 14.41 1.98
CA ASN A 332 -7.06 15.56 2.15
C ASN A 332 -7.14 16.14 3.58
N PRO A 333 -6.02 16.47 4.21
CA PRO A 333 -4.66 16.25 3.70
C PRO A 333 -4.21 14.80 3.86
N SER A 334 -3.48 14.29 2.88
CA SER A 334 -2.61 13.12 3.03
C SER A 334 -1.33 13.52 3.76
N VAL A 335 -0.43 12.59 4.00
CA VAL A 335 0.83 12.84 4.67
C VAL A 335 1.98 12.13 3.97
N ALA A 336 3.13 12.79 3.92
CA ALA A 336 4.38 12.18 3.53
C ALA A 336 5.38 12.29 4.69
N LEU A 337 6.15 11.22 4.88
CA LEU A 337 7.17 11.13 5.92
C LEU A 337 8.56 11.14 5.29
N ALA A 338 9.50 11.75 5.97
CA ALA A 338 10.93 11.57 5.76
C ALA A 338 11.58 11.31 7.11
N PHE A 339 12.48 10.33 7.20
CA PHE A 339 13.10 9.98 8.46
C PHE A 339 14.54 9.50 8.28
N GLY A 340 15.33 9.63 9.32
CA GLY A 340 16.69 9.14 9.38
C GLY A 340 17.04 8.61 10.76
N ILE A 341 17.79 7.52 10.80
CA ILE A 341 18.42 7.01 12.03
C ILE A 341 19.87 7.51 12.03
N ALA A 342 20.25 8.26 13.06
CA ALA A 342 21.57 8.87 13.15
C ALA A 342 22.70 7.83 13.21
N SER A 343 23.82 8.14 12.60
CA SER A 343 25.06 7.38 12.81
C SER A 343 25.55 7.52 14.25
N MET A 344 26.35 6.57 14.74
CA MET A 344 26.90 6.61 16.09
C MET A 344 27.65 7.93 16.35
N GLY A 345 27.28 8.62 17.43
CA GLY A 345 27.89 9.90 17.83
C GLY A 345 27.34 11.12 17.09
N VAL A 346 26.43 10.95 16.15
CA VAL A 346 25.78 12.08 15.43
C VAL A 346 24.59 12.59 16.25
N ASN A 347 24.55 13.90 16.47
CA ASN A 347 23.44 14.56 17.15
C ASN A 347 22.21 14.60 16.21
N PRO A 348 20.99 14.35 16.70
CA PRO A 348 19.78 14.43 15.88
C PRO A 348 19.59 15.80 15.18
N LEU A 349 20.00 16.91 15.78
CA LEU A 349 19.97 18.23 15.15
C LEU A 349 20.90 18.33 13.94
N GLU A 350 22.05 17.64 13.95
CA GLU A 350 22.96 17.59 12.80
C GLU A 350 22.35 16.76 11.66
N LEU A 351 21.71 15.65 11.98
CA LEU A 351 21.00 14.82 11.02
C LEU A 351 19.84 15.61 10.39
N GLU A 352 19.03 16.26 11.22
CA GLU A 352 17.92 17.11 10.77
C GLU A 352 18.41 18.22 9.83
N ALA A 353 19.47 18.92 10.19
CA ALA A 353 20.06 19.97 9.35
C ALA A 353 20.56 19.42 8.01
N ALA A 354 21.15 18.22 7.99
CA ALA A 354 21.58 17.55 6.78
C ALA A 354 20.40 17.17 5.86
N MET A 355 19.29 16.67 6.44
CA MET A 355 18.08 16.36 5.69
C MET A 355 17.44 17.64 5.12
N ASN A 356 17.27 18.67 5.94
CA ASN A 356 16.71 19.95 5.51
C ASN A 356 17.50 20.59 4.38
N LYS A 357 18.81 20.47 4.40
CA LYS A 357 19.67 20.98 3.30
C LYS A 357 19.34 20.33 1.96
N GLU A 358 18.99 19.06 1.93
CA GLU A 358 18.56 18.40 0.70
C GLU A 358 17.20 18.90 0.21
N TYR A 359 16.27 19.22 1.11
CA TYR A 359 15.00 19.85 0.73
C TYR A 359 15.23 21.22 0.10
N GLU A 360 16.09 22.05 0.72
CA GLU A 360 16.42 23.37 0.18
C GLU A 360 17.03 23.27 -1.22
N LYS A 361 17.94 22.31 -1.46
CA LYS A 361 18.51 22.10 -2.80
C LYS A 361 17.46 21.82 -3.87
N VAL A 362 16.38 21.06 -3.54
CA VAL A 362 15.29 20.79 -4.49
C VAL A 362 14.41 22.03 -4.68
N LYS A 363 14.22 22.83 -3.64
CA LYS A 363 13.47 24.10 -3.74
C LYS A 363 14.20 25.17 -4.54
N GLU A 364 15.52 25.25 -4.39
CA GLU A 364 16.33 26.30 -5.03
C GLU A 364 16.68 25.95 -6.48
N ASN A 365 16.97 24.67 -6.77
CA ASN A 365 17.50 24.23 -8.04
C ASN A 365 16.59 23.20 -8.72
N LEU A 366 16.34 23.38 -10.01
CA LEU A 366 15.70 22.35 -10.82
C LEU A 366 16.56 21.08 -10.84
N ILE A 367 15.91 19.93 -10.74
CA ILE A 367 16.59 18.64 -10.93
C ILE A 367 17.08 18.50 -12.37
N GLY A 368 18.13 17.70 -12.58
CA GLY A 368 18.67 17.46 -13.92
C GLY A 368 17.73 16.57 -14.76
N GLU A 369 17.79 16.72 -16.09
CA GLU A 369 17.01 15.87 -17.02
C GLU A 369 17.24 14.38 -16.80
N LYS A 370 18.49 13.97 -16.54
CA LYS A 370 18.82 12.56 -16.27
C LYS A 370 18.19 12.05 -14.98
N GLU A 371 18.04 12.92 -13.99
CA GLU A 371 17.43 12.59 -12.70
C GLU A 371 15.89 12.46 -12.84
N LEU A 372 15.26 13.37 -13.59
CA LEU A 372 13.85 13.23 -13.96
C LEU A 372 13.59 11.94 -14.75
N GLN A 373 14.43 11.65 -15.77
CA GLN A 373 14.27 10.42 -16.54
C GLN A 373 14.44 9.16 -15.68
N LYS A 374 15.37 9.17 -14.71
CA LYS A 374 15.51 8.08 -13.75
C LYS A 374 14.23 7.87 -12.95
N LEU A 375 13.62 8.94 -12.44
CA LEU A 375 12.35 8.86 -11.70
C LEU A 375 11.24 8.29 -12.58
N LYS A 376 11.07 8.80 -13.79
CA LYS A 376 10.07 8.27 -14.74
C LYS A 376 10.26 6.78 -14.99
N ASN A 377 11.48 6.33 -15.24
CA ASN A 377 11.79 4.91 -15.42
C ASN A 377 11.48 4.07 -14.17
N GLN A 378 11.69 4.60 -12.96
CA GLN A 378 11.35 3.92 -11.72
C GLN A 378 9.83 3.76 -11.55
N PHE A 379 9.06 4.81 -11.83
CA PHE A 379 7.60 4.75 -11.79
C PHE A 379 7.04 3.80 -12.84
N GLU A 380 7.57 3.85 -14.06
CA GLU A 380 7.19 2.93 -15.13
C GLU A 380 7.50 1.46 -14.77
N ALA A 381 8.72 1.19 -14.27
CA ALA A 381 9.09 -0.15 -13.85
C ALA A 381 8.20 -0.67 -12.70
N ASN A 382 7.94 0.16 -11.69
CA ASN A 382 7.07 -0.21 -10.57
C ASN A 382 5.63 -0.48 -11.04
N PHE A 383 5.10 0.35 -11.92
CA PHE A 383 3.76 0.20 -12.48
C PHE A 383 3.59 -1.15 -13.19
N TYR A 384 4.53 -1.50 -14.07
CA TYR A 384 4.48 -2.80 -14.76
C TYR A 384 4.75 -3.97 -13.82
N THR A 385 5.64 -3.82 -12.84
CA THR A 385 5.92 -4.88 -11.86
C THR A 385 4.68 -5.18 -11.00
N GLN A 386 3.99 -4.17 -10.52
CA GLN A 386 2.76 -4.33 -9.73
C GLN A 386 1.68 -5.05 -10.53
N ASN A 387 1.53 -4.70 -11.80
CA ASN A 387 0.53 -5.25 -12.71
C ASN A 387 1.03 -6.50 -13.49
N SER A 388 2.11 -7.14 -13.07
CA SER A 388 2.66 -8.35 -13.70
C SER A 388 2.13 -9.65 -13.09
N THR A 389 1.34 -9.58 -12.03
CA THR A 389 0.74 -10.74 -11.36
C THR A 389 -0.77 -10.60 -11.31
N ILE A 390 -1.48 -11.73 -11.37
CA ILE A 390 -2.95 -11.74 -11.29
C ILE A 390 -3.45 -11.11 -9.97
N ALA A 391 -2.75 -11.32 -8.85
CA ALA A 391 -3.10 -10.69 -7.58
C ALA A 391 -2.90 -9.17 -7.63
N GLY A 392 -1.78 -8.69 -8.21
CA GLY A 392 -1.53 -7.26 -8.38
C GLY A 392 -2.54 -6.59 -9.32
N ILE A 393 -2.96 -7.27 -10.39
CA ILE A 393 -4.01 -6.78 -11.29
C ILE A 393 -5.35 -6.69 -10.54
N ALA A 394 -5.75 -7.75 -9.82
CA ALA A 394 -7.00 -7.75 -9.05
C ALA A 394 -7.04 -6.62 -8.01
N GLU A 395 -5.95 -6.44 -7.26
CA GLU A 395 -5.83 -5.35 -6.28
C GLU A 395 -5.87 -3.97 -6.93
N THR A 396 -5.09 -3.74 -7.99
CA THR A 396 -5.03 -2.45 -8.68
C THR A 396 -6.37 -2.06 -9.30
N LEU A 397 -7.11 -3.00 -9.90
CA LEU A 397 -8.44 -2.76 -10.46
C LEU A 397 -9.42 -2.33 -9.37
N ALA A 398 -9.44 -3.04 -8.22
CA ALA A 398 -10.32 -2.72 -7.10
C ALA A 398 -9.98 -1.35 -6.48
N ASP A 399 -8.68 -1.07 -6.24
CA ASP A 399 -8.20 0.22 -5.71
C ASP A 399 -8.56 1.39 -6.62
N ASN A 400 -8.31 1.24 -7.92
CA ASN A 400 -8.59 2.28 -8.89
C ASN A 400 -10.09 2.57 -9.01
N HIS A 401 -10.94 1.53 -8.91
CA HIS A 401 -12.38 1.73 -8.86
C HIS A 401 -12.79 2.50 -7.61
N VAL A 402 -12.31 2.09 -6.42
CA VAL A 402 -12.72 2.69 -5.14
C VAL A 402 -12.20 4.11 -4.98
N TYR A 403 -10.92 4.34 -5.24
CA TYR A 403 -10.29 5.64 -4.97
C TYR A 403 -10.34 6.59 -6.15
N GLY A 404 -10.28 6.07 -7.38
CA GLY A 404 -10.28 6.87 -8.60
C GLY A 404 -11.63 6.92 -9.32
N GLY A 405 -12.61 6.10 -8.89
CA GLY A 405 -13.90 5.95 -9.58
C GLY A 405 -13.77 5.36 -10.99
N ASN A 406 -12.62 4.79 -11.34
CA ASN A 406 -12.33 4.32 -12.70
C ASN A 406 -11.26 3.22 -12.67
N ALA A 407 -11.67 1.97 -12.84
CA ALA A 407 -10.75 0.83 -12.87
C ALA A 407 -9.71 0.93 -14.01
N ASN A 408 -10.04 1.62 -15.12
CA ASN A 408 -9.13 1.79 -16.26
C ASN A 408 -7.89 2.64 -15.97
N LEU A 409 -7.76 3.23 -14.78
CA LEU A 409 -6.50 3.84 -14.33
C LEU A 409 -5.35 2.83 -14.33
N ILE A 410 -5.62 1.53 -14.23
CA ILE A 410 -4.63 0.47 -14.41
C ILE A 410 -3.90 0.55 -15.76
N ASN A 411 -4.50 1.15 -16.77
CA ASN A 411 -3.90 1.33 -18.10
C ASN A 411 -3.37 2.74 -18.33
N THR A 412 -3.85 3.75 -17.61
CA THR A 412 -3.64 5.16 -17.98
C THR A 412 -2.93 5.99 -16.90
N GLU A 413 -2.88 5.54 -15.65
CA GLU A 413 -2.28 6.34 -14.56
C GLU A 413 -0.80 6.62 -14.79
N ILE A 414 -0.08 5.71 -15.42
CA ILE A 414 1.35 5.88 -15.72
C ILE A 414 1.62 7.13 -16.58
N GLU A 415 0.72 7.48 -17.49
CA GLU A 415 0.86 8.65 -18.35
C GLU A 415 0.99 9.93 -17.52
N LYS A 416 0.25 10.04 -16.42
CA LYS A 416 0.30 11.19 -15.52
C LYS A 416 1.68 11.36 -14.86
N TYR A 417 2.37 10.27 -14.52
CA TYR A 417 3.75 10.34 -14.05
C TYR A 417 4.72 10.72 -15.17
N MET A 418 4.47 10.24 -16.39
CA MET A 418 5.32 10.59 -17.56
C MET A 418 5.17 12.05 -17.96
N GLU A 419 4.04 12.71 -17.67
CA GLU A 419 3.81 14.13 -17.95
C GLU A 419 4.47 15.06 -16.91
N VAL A 420 4.78 14.58 -15.70
CA VAL A 420 5.40 15.41 -14.64
C VAL A 420 6.69 16.05 -15.12
N THR A 421 6.80 17.35 -14.87
CA THR A 421 7.96 18.19 -15.22
C THR A 421 8.88 18.42 -14.00
N ARG A 422 10.09 18.89 -14.26
CA ARG A 422 11.04 19.29 -13.20
C ARG A 422 10.50 20.48 -12.40
N GLU A 423 9.83 21.39 -13.07
CA GLU A 423 9.22 22.58 -12.53
C GLU A 423 8.09 22.23 -11.55
N GLU A 424 7.28 21.22 -11.86
CA GLU A 424 6.21 20.72 -10.96
C GLU A 424 6.79 20.04 -9.71
N ILE A 425 7.87 19.26 -9.85
CA ILE A 425 8.58 18.66 -8.69
C ILE A 425 9.14 19.76 -7.78
N GLN A 426 9.77 20.81 -8.38
CA GLN A 426 10.27 21.94 -7.63
C GLN A 426 9.14 22.75 -6.97
N ALA A 427 8.04 22.96 -7.68
CA ALA A 427 6.86 23.64 -7.15
C ALA A 427 6.26 22.87 -5.96
N ALA A 428 6.15 21.54 -6.06
CA ALA A 428 5.74 20.68 -4.95
C ALA A 428 6.69 20.80 -3.75
N ALA A 429 8.02 20.82 -3.98
CA ALA A 429 8.98 21.02 -2.90
C ALA A 429 8.81 22.39 -2.21
N LYS A 430 8.65 23.47 -2.98
CA LYS A 430 8.40 24.82 -2.44
C LYS A 430 7.10 24.94 -1.67
N LYS A 431 6.06 24.19 -2.07
CA LYS A 431 4.74 24.23 -1.48
C LYS A 431 4.63 23.39 -0.21
N TYR A 432 5.21 22.18 -0.22
CA TYR A 432 4.96 21.21 0.83
C TYR A 432 6.12 21.03 1.81
N LEU A 433 7.39 21.20 1.40
CA LEU A 433 8.56 21.05 2.29
C LEU A 433 8.89 22.35 3.02
N VAL A 434 7.93 22.96 3.67
CA VAL A 434 8.05 24.22 4.41
C VAL A 434 7.84 24.00 5.91
N ASP A 435 8.42 24.91 6.71
CA ASP A 435 8.39 24.79 8.17
C ASP A 435 6.96 24.82 8.72
N GLU A 436 6.09 25.67 8.20
CA GLU A 436 4.70 25.80 8.64
C GLU A 436 3.88 24.52 8.39
N ASN A 437 4.34 23.68 7.47
CA ASN A 437 3.69 22.41 7.10
C ASN A 437 4.36 21.19 7.73
N ARG A 438 5.44 21.39 8.51
CA ARG A 438 6.27 20.29 9.02
C ARG A 438 5.92 19.90 10.44
N VAL A 439 5.88 18.61 10.71
CA VAL A 439 5.95 18.01 12.04
C VAL A 439 7.31 17.36 12.17
N THR A 440 8.11 17.75 13.16
CA THR A 440 9.43 17.16 13.43
C THR A 440 9.44 16.44 14.77
N LEU A 441 9.78 15.15 14.76
CA LEU A 441 9.95 14.35 15.96
C LEU A 441 11.40 13.92 16.10
N HIS A 442 11.98 14.18 17.26
CA HIS A 442 13.24 13.57 17.67
C HIS A 442 12.96 12.33 18.50
N TYR A 443 13.33 11.17 18.00
CA TYR A 443 13.34 9.93 18.77
C TYR A 443 14.65 9.82 19.52
N LEU A 444 14.57 9.74 20.83
CA LEU A 444 15.74 9.65 21.70
C LEU A 444 15.69 8.38 22.54
N PRO A 445 16.88 7.80 22.88
CA PRO A 445 16.97 6.68 23.81
C PRO A 445 16.31 7.01 25.15
N LYS A 446 15.53 6.09 25.70
CA LYS A 446 15.10 6.16 27.10
C LYS A 446 16.35 6.11 27.99
N LYS A 447 16.39 6.96 29.01
CA LYS A 447 17.47 6.98 30.03
C LYS A 447 17.36 5.76 30.93
#